data_cfb574a8a86f279c0ad0503d079f6582
#
_entry.id   cfb574a8a86f279c0ad0503d079f6582
#
_cell.length_a   1.000
_cell.length_b   1.000
_cell.length_c   1.000
_cell.angle_alpha   90.00
_cell.angle_beta   90.00
_cell.angle_gamma   90.00
#
_symmetry.space_group_name_H-M   'P 1'
#
loop_
_entity.id
_entity.type
_entity.pdbx_description
1 polymer ?
#
loop_
_entity_poly.entity_id
_entity_poly.type
_entity_poly.pdbx_seq_one_letter_code
_entity_poly.pdbx_strand_id
1 'polypeptide(L)'
;MRLLNPFFSRSKREQDKPIRDKLKDKKYFEKMLSIKLGEIADDEKYIQKERNSNDGIVRPFLYWCSAVDYIRAIEINYSMGEDIGQLRKLYTRSLDNYILGANFRNPTYADDLDRISLGILLDIDNTAFNRLADYVLQMDGQAKSVDWTPDQLLWFLLNARLGDDKKQTYADKLAFPKLYKGLFKLTKIIDTQEAKKALEDYIGKWYNLNKDAPWHDNHLMKYCYRGYWAWEVAAVAKIMHIDDSDLRDNPFYPYDMVHWKDNVTTEGHQHNSYSR
;
A
#
# COMPACT_ATOMS: atom_id res chain seq x y z
N MET A 1 -24.40 -5.65 -17.64
CA MET A 1 -24.35 -4.25 -17.25
C MET A 1 -22.91 -4.00 -16.75
N ARG A 2 -22.07 -3.21 -17.49
CA ARG A 2 -20.73 -2.88 -17.03
C ARG A 2 -20.90 -1.88 -15.87
N LEU A 3 -20.61 -2.27 -14.64
CA LEU A 3 -20.46 -1.33 -13.55
C LEU A 3 -19.27 -0.43 -13.90
N LEU A 4 -19.55 0.82 -14.24
CA LEU A 4 -18.53 1.85 -14.39
C LEU A 4 -17.86 2.01 -13.03
N ASN A 5 -16.53 1.85 -12.98
CA ASN A 5 -15.78 2.09 -11.77
C ASN A 5 -15.99 3.58 -11.37
N PRO A 6 -16.68 3.89 -10.27
CA PRO A 6 -17.04 5.27 -9.92
C PRO A 6 -15.81 6.13 -9.58
N PHE A 7 -14.64 5.51 -9.40
CA PHE A 7 -13.39 6.19 -9.04
C PHE A 7 -12.50 6.50 -10.26
N PHE A 8 -12.79 5.91 -11.44
CA PHE A 8 -11.94 6.03 -12.61
C PHE A 8 -12.75 6.42 -13.85
N SER A 9 -12.51 7.62 -14.37
CA SER A 9 -12.97 7.99 -15.71
C SER A 9 -11.92 7.52 -16.73
N ARG A 10 -12.24 6.47 -17.49
CA ARG A 10 -11.32 5.94 -18.51
C ARG A 10 -11.42 6.77 -19.79
N SER A 11 -10.29 7.35 -20.22
CA SER A 11 -10.12 7.82 -21.58
C SER A 11 -9.89 6.63 -22.54
N LYS A 12 -10.16 6.81 -23.87
CA LYS A 12 -9.88 5.74 -24.85
C LYS A 12 -8.41 5.26 -24.87
N ARG A 13 -7.44 6.11 -24.49
CA ARG A 13 -6.02 5.77 -24.40
C ARG A 13 -5.66 4.87 -23.20
N GLU A 14 -6.50 4.84 -22.16
CA GLU A 14 -6.26 4.02 -20.96
C GLU A 14 -6.71 2.56 -21.13
N GLN A 15 -7.45 2.23 -22.20
CA GLN A 15 -7.91 0.87 -22.44
C GLN A 15 -6.80 -0.10 -22.88
N ASP A 16 -5.67 0.42 -23.36
CA ASP A 16 -4.56 -0.36 -23.96
C ASP A 16 -3.30 -0.40 -23.06
N LYS A 17 -3.36 0.10 -21.82
CA LYS A 17 -2.20 -0.01 -20.92
C LYS A 17 -1.92 -1.48 -20.59
N PRO A 18 -0.63 -1.92 -20.66
CA PRO A 18 -0.27 -3.27 -20.28
C PRO A 18 -0.53 -3.51 -18.79
N ILE A 19 -0.99 -4.71 -18.48
CA ILE A 19 -1.11 -5.14 -17.08
C ILE A 19 0.29 -5.27 -16.48
N ARG A 20 0.41 -4.93 -15.17
CA ARG A 20 1.68 -5.06 -14.43
C ARG A 20 1.90 -6.48 -13.92
N ASP A 21 0.83 -7.10 -13.45
CA ASP A 21 0.88 -8.50 -13.01
C ASP A 21 0.96 -9.46 -14.19
N LYS A 22 1.82 -10.48 -14.07
CA LYS A 22 2.06 -11.47 -15.15
C LYS A 22 1.42 -12.84 -14.87
N LEU A 23 0.80 -13.04 -13.71
CA LEU A 23 0.25 -14.34 -13.30
C LEU A 23 -1.23 -14.50 -13.66
N LYS A 24 -1.95 -13.40 -13.88
CA LYS A 24 -3.36 -13.40 -14.32
C LYS A 24 -3.57 -12.39 -15.44
N ASP A 25 -4.61 -12.61 -16.23
CA ASP A 25 -4.99 -11.72 -17.31
C ASP A 25 -5.87 -10.54 -16.82
N LYS A 26 -6.04 -9.55 -17.68
CA LYS A 26 -6.85 -8.35 -17.40
C LYS A 26 -8.30 -8.70 -17.07
N LYS A 27 -8.85 -9.72 -17.74
CA LYS A 27 -10.24 -10.15 -17.52
C LYS A 27 -10.45 -10.72 -16.10
N TYR A 28 -9.44 -11.44 -15.60
CA TYR A 28 -9.45 -11.89 -14.21
C TYR A 28 -9.53 -10.71 -13.24
N PHE A 29 -8.63 -9.75 -13.38
CA PHE A 29 -8.60 -8.59 -12.49
C PHE A 29 -9.84 -7.69 -12.62
N GLU A 30 -10.38 -7.49 -13.83
CA GLU A 30 -11.65 -6.77 -14.03
C GLU A 30 -12.80 -7.43 -13.27
N LYS A 31 -12.85 -8.76 -13.28
CA LYS A 31 -13.84 -9.51 -12.50
C LYS A 31 -13.63 -9.34 -11.00
N MET A 32 -12.39 -9.49 -10.53
CA MET A 32 -12.06 -9.30 -9.11
C MET A 32 -12.37 -7.90 -8.63
N LEU A 33 -12.05 -6.87 -9.44
CA LEU A 33 -12.38 -5.49 -9.15
C LEU A 33 -13.89 -5.26 -9.05
N SER A 34 -14.67 -5.83 -9.97
CA SER A 34 -16.14 -5.71 -9.96
C SER A 34 -16.74 -6.28 -8.66
N ILE A 35 -16.24 -7.42 -8.21
CA ILE A 35 -16.65 -8.02 -6.93
C ILE A 35 -16.31 -7.06 -5.77
N LYS A 36 -15.06 -6.58 -5.75
CA LYS A 36 -14.55 -5.74 -4.67
C LYS A 36 -15.26 -4.39 -4.58
N LEU A 37 -15.57 -3.78 -5.73
CA LEU A 37 -16.35 -2.54 -5.76
C LEU A 37 -17.79 -2.76 -5.28
N GLY A 38 -18.37 -3.94 -5.51
CA GLY A 38 -19.68 -4.33 -4.95
C GLY A 38 -19.62 -4.40 -3.43
N GLU A 39 -18.61 -5.07 -2.87
CA GLU A 39 -18.40 -5.17 -1.42
C GLU A 39 -18.19 -3.78 -0.78
N ILE A 40 -17.38 -2.92 -1.37
CA ILE A 40 -17.20 -1.53 -0.92
C ILE A 40 -18.53 -0.77 -0.93
N ALA A 41 -19.33 -0.89 -1.99
CA ALA A 41 -20.62 -0.20 -2.08
C ALA A 41 -21.61 -0.68 -1.02
N ASP A 42 -21.62 -1.97 -0.71
CA ASP A 42 -22.45 -2.54 0.35
C ASP A 42 -21.99 -2.06 1.73
N ASP A 43 -20.68 -2.04 2.00
CA ASP A 43 -20.13 -1.50 3.25
C ASP A 43 -20.49 -0.02 3.44
N GLU A 44 -20.31 0.81 2.42
CA GLU A 44 -20.68 2.24 2.48
C GLU A 44 -22.17 2.43 2.74
N LYS A 45 -23.03 1.59 2.15
CA LYS A 45 -24.46 1.61 2.38
C LYS A 45 -24.79 1.24 3.83
N TYR A 46 -24.14 0.21 4.40
CA TYR A 46 -24.35 -0.18 5.80
C TYR A 46 -23.84 0.89 6.76
N ILE A 47 -22.67 1.47 6.51
CA ILE A 47 -22.12 2.60 7.28
C ILE A 47 -23.12 3.77 7.28
N GLN A 48 -23.64 4.14 6.11
CA GLN A 48 -24.60 5.23 5.99
C GLN A 48 -25.94 4.91 6.70
N LYS A 49 -26.40 3.68 6.60
CA LYS A 49 -27.62 3.22 7.29
C LYS A 49 -27.48 3.34 8.82
N GLU A 50 -26.37 2.87 9.38
CA GLU A 50 -26.13 2.97 10.83
C GLU A 50 -25.96 4.42 11.28
N ARG A 51 -25.24 5.23 10.51
CA ARG A 51 -25.09 6.67 10.79
C ARG A 51 -26.44 7.40 10.87
N ASN A 52 -27.41 6.99 10.05
CA ASN A 52 -28.74 7.60 10.03
C ASN A 52 -29.70 7.04 11.10
N SER A 53 -29.44 5.86 11.68
CA SER A 53 -30.38 5.15 12.54
C SER A 53 -29.91 4.97 13.99
N ASN A 54 -28.65 5.19 14.29
CA ASN A 54 -28.02 4.84 15.59
C ASN A 54 -27.38 6.07 16.27
N ASP A 55 -28.09 7.19 16.35
CA ASP A 55 -27.55 8.45 16.89
C ASP A 55 -26.20 8.85 16.30
N GLY A 56 -25.97 8.48 15.03
CA GLY A 56 -24.71 8.69 14.33
C GLY A 56 -23.61 7.67 14.65
N ILE A 57 -23.88 6.68 15.49
CA ILE A 57 -22.90 5.67 15.91
C ILE A 57 -22.87 4.54 14.88
N VAL A 58 -21.69 4.33 14.27
CA VAL A 58 -21.41 3.25 13.33
C VAL A 58 -20.51 2.22 14.00
N ARG A 59 -20.82 0.94 13.85
CA ARG A 59 -19.98 -0.13 14.39
C ARG A 59 -18.58 -0.10 13.76
N PRO A 60 -17.50 -0.11 14.54
CA PRO A 60 -16.12 -0.06 14.03
C PRO A 60 -15.80 -1.17 13.02
N PHE A 61 -16.44 -2.32 13.14
CA PHE A 61 -16.30 -3.45 12.21
C PHE A 61 -16.60 -3.06 10.75
N LEU A 62 -17.63 -2.27 10.50
CA LEU A 62 -18.00 -1.85 9.14
C LEU A 62 -16.92 -0.96 8.52
N TYR A 63 -16.37 -0.06 9.31
CA TYR A 63 -15.23 0.75 8.88
C TYR A 63 -13.99 -0.09 8.58
N TRP A 64 -13.70 -1.09 9.43
CA TRP A 64 -12.58 -1.98 9.20
C TRP A 64 -12.72 -2.81 7.91
N CYS A 65 -13.90 -3.41 7.66
CA CYS A 65 -14.19 -4.14 6.42
C CYS A 65 -13.95 -3.25 5.19
N SER A 66 -14.56 -2.08 5.18
CA SER A 66 -14.42 -1.11 4.09
C SER A 66 -12.95 -0.68 3.90
N ALA A 67 -12.20 -0.43 4.97
CA ALA A 67 -10.78 -0.08 4.90
C ALA A 67 -9.93 -1.16 4.21
N VAL A 68 -10.18 -2.42 4.54
CA VAL A 68 -9.50 -3.57 3.94
C VAL A 68 -9.87 -3.70 2.46
N ASP A 69 -11.13 -3.51 2.12
CA ASP A 69 -11.59 -3.67 0.74
C ASP A 69 -11.08 -2.56 -0.19
N TYR A 70 -10.89 -1.34 0.32
CA TYR A 70 -10.21 -0.28 -0.43
C TYR A 70 -8.75 -0.61 -0.72
N ILE A 71 -7.97 -1.18 0.23
CA ILE A 71 -6.59 -1.64 -0.04
C ILE A 71 -6.58 -2.74 -1.11
N ARG A 72 -7.47 -3.72 -1.01
CA ARG A 72 -7.61 -4.78 -2.02
C ARG A 72 -7.96 -4.22 -3.40
N ALA A 73 -8.79 -3.18 -3.47
CA ALA A 73 -9.07 -2.49 -4.72
C ALA A 73 -7.84 -1.77 -5.28
N ILE A 74 -6.96 -1.21 -4.43
CA ILE A 74 -5.68 -0.63 -4.85
C ILE A 74 -4.79 -1.71 -5.48
N GLU A 75 -4.61 -2.85 -4.81
CA GLU A 75 -3.80 -3.98 -5.31
C GLU A 75 -4.26 -4.44 -6.69
N ILE A 76 -5.58 -4.63 -6.86
CA ILE A 76 -6.18 -5.07 -8.12
C ILE A 76 -5.98 -4.02 -9.23
N ASN A 77 -6.26 -2.75 -8.95
CA ASN A 77 -6.09 -1.67 -9.93
C ASN A 77 -4.62 -1.50 -10.34
N TYR A 78 -3.69 -1.58 -9.37
CA TYR A 78 -2.27 -1.56 -9.68
C TYR A 78 -1.87 -2.73 -10.58
N SER A 79 -2.29 -3.95 -10.25
CA SER A 79 -2.04 -5.16 -11.05
C SER A 79 -2.57 -5.03 -12.48
N MET A 80 -3.71 -4.37 -12.68
CA MET A 80 -4.31 -4.12 -13.99
C MET A 80 -3.60 -3.05 -14.83
N GLY A 81 -2.64 -2.33 -14.27
CA GLY A 81 -1.97 -1.24 -14.98
C GLY A 81 -2.69 0.12 -14.90
N GLU A 82 -3.64 0.29 -13.98
CA GLU A 82 -4.36 1.55 -13.81
C GLU A 82 -3.42 2.69 -13.35
N ASP A 83 -3.86 3.93 -13.55
CA ASP A 83 -3.10 5.12 -13.20
C ASP A 83 -2.88 5.23 -11.68
N ILE A 84 -1.61 5.35 -11.28
CA ILE A 84 -1.23 5.33 -9.87
C ILE A 84 -1.73 6.57 -9.12
N GLY A 85 -1.75 7.73 -9.77
CA GLY A 85 -2.26 8.96 -9.17
C GLY A 85 -3.72 8.85 -8.73
N GLN A 86 -4.51 8.04 -9.44
CA GLN A 86 -5.91 7.81 -9.08
C GLN A 86 -6.07 6.89 -7.86
N LEU A 87 -5.10 6.01 -7.57
CA LEU A 87 -5.12 5.13 -6.40
C LEU A 87 -5.10 5.90 -5.07
N ARG A 88 -4.58 7.13 -5.07
CA ARG A 88 -4.56 8.00 -3.89
C ARG A 88 -5.95 8.22 -3.29
N LYS A 89 -6.98 8.32 -4.13
CA LYS A 89 -8.38 8.49 -3.67
C LYS A 89 -8.88 7.26 -2.90
N LEU A 90 -8.56 6.07 -3.40
CA LEU A 90 -8.89 4.81 -2.72
C LEU A 90 -8.13 4.71 -1.40
N TYR A 91 -6.85 5.09 -1.41
CA TYR A 91 -6.02 5.08 -0.22
C TYR A 91 -6.56 6.01 0.88
N THR A 92 -6.94 7.24 0.54
CA THR A 92 -7.51 8.19 1.51
C THR A 92 -8.77 7.62 2.17
N ARG A 93 -9.68 7.01 1.38
CA ARG A 93 -10.87 6.34 1.91
C ARG A 93 -10.51 5.17 2.81
N SER A 94 -9.54 4.34 2.40
CA SER A 94 -9.04 3.25 3.24
C SER A 94 -8.51 3.76 4.57
N LEU A 95 -7.67 4.81 4.56
CA LEU A 95 -7.07 5.36 5.78
C LEU A 95 -8.11 5.94 6.73
N ASP A 96 -9.08 6.72 6.22
CA ASP A 96 -10.15 7.28 7.04
C ASP A 96 -10.93 6.17 7.76
N ASN A 97 -11.33 5.14 7.02
CA ASN A 97 -12.07 4.03 7.58
C ASN A 97 -11.20 3.15 8.50
N TYR A 98 -9.90 3.00 8.20
CA TYR A 98 -8.99 2.25 9.06
C TYR A 98 -8.87 2.83 10.45
N ILE A 99 -8.69 4.14 10.53
CA ILE A 99 -8.60 4.87 11.81
C ILE A 99 -9.94 4.79 12.58
N LEU A 100 -11.07 4.91 11.89
CA LEU A 100 -12.40 4.78 12.51
C LEU A 100 -12.71 3.34 12.96
N GLY A 101 -12.15 2.36 12.29
CA GLY A 101 -12.28 0.93 12.61
C GLY A 101 -11.29 0.42 13.66
N ALA A 102 -10.36 1.26 14.14
CA ALA A 102 -9.23 0.87 14.98
C ALA A 102 -9.59 0.07 16.25
N ASN A 103 -10.76 0.37 16.85
CA ASN A 103 -11.22 -0.29 18.08
C ASN A 103 -11.88 -1.66 17.84
N PHE A 104 -12.05 -2.07 16.58
CA PHE A 104 -12.72 -3.34 16.27
C PHE A 104 -11.82 -4.54 16.46
N ARG A 105 -10.55 -4.40 16.10
CA ARG A 105 -9.59 -5.50 16.09
C ARG A 105 -8.24 -5.00 16.53
N ASN A 106 -7.46 -5.88 17.15
CA ASN A 106 -6.05 -5.60 17.35
C ASN A 106 -5.41 -5.30 15.99
N PRO A 107 -4.62 -4.24 15.87
CA PRO A 107 -3.91 -3.94 14.64
C PRO A 107 -3.07 -5.15 14.23
N THR A 108 -3.02 -5.41 12.93
CA THR A 108 -2.13 -6.43 12.41
C THR A 108 -0.91 -5.72 11.83
N TYR A 109 0.27 -6.19 12.19
CA TYR A 109 1.53 -5.64 11.70
C TYR A 109 1.57 -5.54 10.17
N ALA A 110 1.07 -6.55 9.47
CA ALA A 110 1.04 -6.56 8.01
C ALA A 110 0.15 -5.44 7.44
N ASP A 111 -1.04 -5.21 8.03
CA ASP A 111 -1.94 -4.15 7.59
C ASP A 111 -1.32 -2.76 7.79
N ASP A 112 -0.59 -2.55 8.89
CA ASP A 112 0.10 -1.28 9.16
C ASP A 112 1.30 -1.09 8.24
N LEU A 113 2.10 -2.13 8.01
CA LEU A 113 3.24 -2.09 7.11
C LEU A 113 2.82 -1.75 5.68
N ASP A 114 1.77 -2.40 5.18
CA ASP A 114 1.22 -2.14 3.84
C ASP A 114 0.71 -0.70 3.73
N ARG A 115 -0.02 -0.20 4.74
CA ARG A 115 -0.56 1.18 4.71
C ARG A 115 0.53 2.22 4.77
N ILE A 116 1.53 2.05 5.64
CA ILE A 116 2.66 2.99 5.72
C ILE A 116 3.42 2.99 4.39
N SER A 117 3.72 1.81 3.85
CA SER A 117 4.44 1.66 2.59
C SER A 117 3.69 2.28 1.42
N LEU A 118 2.40 1.98 1.28
CA LEU A 118 1.54 2.58 0.25
C LEU A 118 1.40 4.10 0.44
N GLY A 119 1.32 4.60 1.68
CA GLY A 119 1.28 6.02 1.97
C GLY A 119 2.53 6.77 1.48
N ILE A 120 3.70 6.15 1.62
CA ILE A 120 4.98 6.66 1.10
C ILE A 120 5.01 6.60 -0.44
N LEU A 121 4.65 5.46 -1.00
CA LEU A 121 4.71 5.21 -2.44
C LEU A 121 3.72 6.11 -3.21
N LEU A 122 2.50 6.24 -2.72
CA LEU A 122 1.46 7.10 -3.29
C LEU A 122 1.69 8.59 -3.00
N ASP A 123 2.69 8.90 -2.19
CA ASP A 123 3.01 10.27 -1.78
C ASP A 123 1.77 11.03 -1.30
N ILE A 124 1.07 10.46 -0.32
CA ILE A 124 -0.10 11.10 0.29
C ILE A 124 0.31 12.40 0.98
N ASP A 125 -0.63 13.31 1.20
CA ASP A 125 -0.32 14.56 1.86
C ASP A 125 0.14 14.37 3.33
N ASN A 126 0.86 15.35 3.85
CA ASN A 126 1.45 15.26 5.18
C ASN A 126 0.39 15.16 6.30
N THR A 127 -0.80 15.75 6.10
CA THR A 127 -1.90 15.66 7.08
C THR A 127 -2.38 14.21 7.21
N ALA A 128 -2.62 13.55 6.09
CA ALA A 128 -3.01 12.14 6.07
C ALA A 128 -1.89 11.24 6.62
N PHE A 129 -0.63 11.52 6.28
CA PHE A 129 0.51 10.74 6.76
C PHE A 129 0.72 10.91 8.29
N ASN A 130 0.58 12.12 8.81
CA ASN A 130 0.64 12.37 10.25
C ASN A 130 -0.46 11.61 11.01
N ARG A 131 -1.69 11.56 10.49
CA ARG A 131 -2.77 10.77 11.10
C ARG A 131 -2.44 9.28 11.19
N LEU A 132 -1.78 8.74 10.16
CA LEU A 132 -1.32 7.35 10.18
C LEU A 132 -0.23 7.13 11.23
N ALA A 133 0.72 8.05 11.36
CA ALA A 133 1.76 8.00 12.37
C ALA A 133 1.19 8.15 13.80
N ASP A 134 0.25 9.08 14.01
CA ASP A 134 -0.44 9.27 15.29
C ASP A 134 -1.23 8.00 15.68
N TYR A 135 -1.84 7.31 14.72
CA TYR A 135 -2.49 6.02 14.94
C TYR A 135 -1.49 4.95 15.42
N VAL A 136 -0.34 4.79 14.75
CA VAL A 136 0.69 3.81 15.16
C VAL A 136 1.25 4.17 16.55
N LEU A 137 1.49 5.46 16.81
CA LEU A 137 1.94 5.92 18.11
C LEU A 137 0.93 5.59 19.22
N GLN A 138 -0.37 5.79 18.96
CA GLN A 138 -1.42 5.39 19.88
C GLN A 138 -1.41 3.87 20.12
N MET A 139 -1.23 3.09 19.04
CA MET A 139 -1.12 1.64 19.17
C MET A 139 0.12 1.24 19.98
N ASP A 140 1.22 1.91 19.84
CA ASP A 140 2.43 1.68 20.64
C ASP A 140 2.22 2.02 22.14
N GLY A 141 1.42 2.97 22.49
CA GLY A 141 1.14 3.40 23.87
C GLY A 141 0.07 2.59 24.60
N GLN A 142 -0.74 1.77 23.93
CA GLN A 142 -1.81 1.02 24.59
C GLN A 142 -1.28 -0.20 25.34
N ALA A 143 -1.89 -0.55 26.48
CA ALA A 143 -1.64 -1.84 27.15
C ALA A 143 -2.14 -2.96 26.23
N LYS A 144 -1.24 -3.88 25.82
CA LYS A 144 -1.44 -4.69 24.63
C LYS A 144 -1.72 -6.15 24.90
N SER A 145 -2.45 -6.75 23.95
CA SER A 145 -2.39 -8.17 23.68
C SER A 145 -0.94 -8.57 23.34
N VAL A 146 -0.59 -9.85 23.60
CA VAL A 146 0.76 -10.41 23.55
C VAL A 146 1.48 -10.22 22.19
N ASP A 147 0.77 -9.84 21.14
CA ASP A 147 1.23 -9.90 19.75
C ASP A 147 1.69 -8.56 19.15
N TRP A 148 1.66 -7.46 19.91
CA TRP A 148 2.15 -6.17 19.40
C TRP A 148 3.47 -5.76 20.08
N THR A 149 4.39 -5.24 19.29
CA THR A 149 5.60 -4.58 19.80
C THR A 149 5.92 -3.39 18.92
N PRO A 150 6.33 -2.24 19.48
CA PRO A 150 6.86 -1.14 18.67
C PRO A 150 7.97 -1.65 17.76
N ASP A 151 7.85 -1.37 16.45
CA ASP A 151 8.67 -2.00 15.44
C ASP A 151 9.64 -1.04 14.78
N GLN A 152 10.92 -1.44 14.66
CA GLN A 152 11.98 -0.61 14.06
C GLN A 152 11.75 -0.30 12.59
N LEU A 153 11.19 -1.22 11.81
CA LEU A 153 10.95 -0.99 10.37
C LEU A 153 9.77 -0.04 10.17
N LEU A 154 8.67 -0.20 10.93
CA LEU A 154 7.55 0.73 10.86
C LEU A 154 8.00 2.14 11.19
N TRP A 155 8.78 2.34 12.27
CA TRP A 155 9.28 3.67 12.65
C TRP A 155 10.35 4.20 11.71
N PHE A 156 11.17 3.36 11.08
CA PHE A 156 12.04 3.80 9.99
C PHE A 156 11.22 4.41 8.84
N LEU A 157 10.18 3.72 8.40
CA LEU A 157 9.31 4.19 7.31
C LEU A 157 8.55 5.47 7.70
N LEU A 158 7.98 5.54 8.90
CA LEU A 158 7.26 6.71 9.38
C LEU A 158 8.18 7.92 9.52
N ASN A 159 9.34 7.76 10.16
CA ASN A 159 10.30 8.83 10.41
C ASN A 159 10.83 9.47 9.11
N ALA A 160 10.80 8.75 7.99
CA ALA A 160 11.25 9.29 6.70
C ALA A 160 10.43 10.50 6.22
N ARG A 161 9.19 10.66 6.71
CA ARG A 161 8.29 11.76 6.31
C ARG A 161 7.81 12.64 7.46
N LEU A 162 8.10 12.27 8.68
CA LEU A 162 7.71 13.05 9.85
C LEU A 162 8.67 14.23 10.07
N GLY A 163 8.14 15.35 10.55
CA GLY A 163 8.95 16.43 11.11
C GLY A 163 9.75 15.96 12.33
N ASP A 164 10.87 16.64 12.62
CA ASP A 164 11.80 16.21 13.67
C ASP A 164 11.16 16.15 15.06
N ASP A 165 10.15 16.97 15.30
CA ASP A 165 9.35 17.01 16.52
C ASP A 165 8.46 15.78 16.74
N LYS A 166 8.16 15.03 15.66
CA LYS A 166 7.30 13.83 15.69
C LYS A 166 8.06 12.50 15.51
N LYS A 167 9.32 12.54 15.15
CA LYS A 167 10.14 11.33 14.96
C LYS A 167 10.26 10.54 16.27
N GLN A 168 10.20 9.22 16.14
CA GLN A 168 10.33 8.30 17.28
C GLN A 168 11.51 7.36 17.10
N THR A 169 12.23 7.11 18.20
CA THR A 169 13.44 6.27 18.20
C THR A 169 13.41 5.18 19.28
N TYR A 170 12.30 5.02 19.99
CA TYR A 170 12.18 4.08 21.11
C TYR A 170 12.01 2.63 20.67
N ALA A 171 11.63 2.36 19.42
CA ALA A 171 11.47 1.00 18.93
C ALA A 171 12.85 0.34 18.78
N ASP A 172 13.07 -0.74 19.48
CA ASP A 172 14.35 -1.47 19.56
C ASP A 172 14.29 -2.89 19.00
N LYS A 173 13.13 -3.32 18.50
CA LYS A 173 12.87 -4.68 18.00
C LYS A 173 12.22 -4.68 16.63
N LEU A 174 12.31 -5.84 15.96
CA LEU A 174 11.48 -6.17 14.80
C LEU A 174 10.40 -7.16 15.25
N ALA A 175 9.15 -6.87 14.95
CA ALA A 175 8.02 -7.76 15.27
C ALA A 175 8.16 -9.12 14.56
N PHE A 176 8.62 -9.09 13.29
CA PHE A 176 8.81 -10.29 12.47
C PHE A 176 10.23 -10.38 11.90
N PRO A 177 11.25 -10.68 12.77
CA PRO A 177 12.65 -10.65 12.34
C PRO A 177 12.98 -11.71 11.26
N LYS A 178 12.26 -12.82 11.20
CA LYS A 178 12.45 -13.82 10.13
C LYS A 178 12.14 -13.26 8.74
N LEU A 179 11.14 -12.39 8.64
CA LEU A 179 10.74 -11.74 7.41
C LEU A 179 11.62 -10.50 7.14
N TYR A 180 11.70 -9.58 8.09
CA TYR A 180 12.13 -8.21 7.82
C TYR A 180 13.55 -7.84 8.26
N LYS A 181 14.30 -8.75 8.94
CA LYS A 181 15.68 -8.47 9.38
C LYS A 181 16.60 -8.10 8.21
N GLY A 182 16.44 -8.75 7.04
CA GLY A 182 17.23 -8.45 5.84
C GLY A 182 16.93 -7.04 5.32
N LEU A 183 15.65 -6.71 5.19
CA LEU A 183 15.20 -5.38 4.76
C LEU A 183 15.63 -4.29 5.74
N PHE A 184 15.49 -4.53 7.04
CA PHE A 184 15.92 -3.54 8.04
C PHE A 184 17.44 -3.34 8.07
N LYS A 185 18.23 -4.40 7.86
CA LYS A 185 19.70 -4.26 7.73
C LYS A 185 20.07 -3.38 6.54
N LEU A 186 19.37 -3.51 5.42
CA LEU A 186 19.58 -2.69 4.24
C LEU A 186 19.44 -1.20 4.58
N THR A 187 18.50 -0.81 5.45
CA THR A 187 18.32 0.59 5.86
C THR A 187 19.51 1.22 6.58
N LYS A 188 20.51 0.42 6.94
CA LYS A 188 21.74 0.87 7.62
C LYS A 188 22.95 0.94 6.69
N ILE A 189 22.82 0.53 5.43
CA ILE A 189 23.91 0.53 4.45
C ILE A 189 24.02 1.93 3.88
N ILE A 190 25.26 2.48 3.90
CA ILE A 190 25.55 3.82 3.38
C ILE A 190 26.06 3.74 1.95
N ASP A 191 26.83 2.70 1.63
CA ASP A 191 27.34 2.49 0.27
C ASP A 191 26.20 2.16 -0.69
N THR A 192 26.13 2.92 -1.78
CA THR A 192 25.01 2.82 -2.73
C THR A 192 25.01 1.51 -3.52
N GLN A 193 26.19 0.97 -3.84
CA GLN A 193 26.30 -0.29 -4.58
C GLN A 193 25.98 -1.49 -3.68
N GLU A 194 26.44 -1.43 -2.43
CA GLU A 194 26.08 -2.45 -1.43
C GLU A 194 24.58 -2.42 -1.14
N ALA A 195 23.96 -1.24 -1.02
CA ALA A 195 22.52 -1.08 -0.81
C ALA A 195 21.72 -1.63 -2.00
N LYS A 196 22.12 -1.34 -3.24
CA LYS A 196 21.49 -1.89 -4.45
C LYS A 196 21.54 -3.41 -4.45
N LYS A 197 22.72 -4.00 -4.22
CA LYS A 197 22.88 -5.46 -4.15
C LYS A 197 22.03 -6.08 -3.03
N ALA A 198 21.99 -5.47 -1.86
CA ALA A 198 21.19 -5.96 -0.74
C ALA A 198 19.68 -5.91 -1.04
N LEU A 199 19.22 -4.89 -1.79
CA LEU A 199 17.85 -4.78 -2.27
C LEU A 199 17.50 -5.93 -3.22
N GLU A 200 18.34 -6.16 -4.22
CA GLU A 200 18.19 -7.26 -5.21
C GLU A 200 18.18 -8.63 -4.51
N ASP A 201 19.12 -8.86 -3.60
CA ASP A 201 19.22 -10.10 -2.83
C ASP A 201 17.97 -10.34 -1.95
N TYR A 202 17.39 -9.27 -1.39
CA TYR A 202 16.20 -9.38 -0.57
C TYR A 202 14.95 -9.65 -1.39
N ILE A 203 14.70 -8.88 -2.44
CA ILE A 203 13.52 -9.08 -3.29
C ILE A 203 13.54 -10.45 -3.98
N GLY A 204 14.71 -10.96 -4.35
CA GLY A 204 14.87 -12.30 -4.91
C GLY A 204 14.45 -13.43 -3.96
N LYS A 205 14.42 -13.18 -2.66
CA LYS A 205 13.98 -14.14 -1.63
C LYS A 205 12.58 -13.84 -1.09
N TRP A 206 12.03 -12.68 -1.36
CA TRP A 206 10.82 -12.14 -0.73
C TRP A 206 9.63 -13.09 -0.80
N TYR A 207 9.35 -13.65 -1.97
CA TYR A 207 8.24 -14.58 -2.15
C TYR A 207 8.38 -15.83 -1.27
N ASN A 208 9.58 -16.43 -1.25
CA ASN A 208 9.87 -17.61 -0.42
C ASN A 208 9.90 -17.31 1.09
N LEU A 209 10.32 -16.12 1.49
CA LEU A 209 10.25 -15.69 2.88
C LEU A 209 8.80 -15.65 3.38
N ASN A 210 7.86 -15.35 2.50
CA ASN A 210 6.44 -15.27 2.78
C ASN A 210 5.66 -16.57 2.50
N LYS A 211 6.33 -17.73 2.41
CA LYS A 211 5.70 -19.02 2.08
C LYS A 211 4.58 -19.44 3.06
N ASP A 212 4.65 -18.98 4.30
CA ASP A 212 3.66 -19.27 5.34
C ASP A 212 2.55 -18.21 5.41
N ALA A 213 2.57 -17.20 4.54
CA ALA A 213 1.55 -16.17 4.51
C ALA A 213 0.23 -16.71 3.91
N PRO A 214 -0.94 -16.30 4.45
CA PRO A 214 -2.24 -16.78 3.96
C PRO A 214 -2.51 -16.47 2.49
N TRP A 215 -1.80 -15.51 1.90
CA TRP A 215 -1.94 -15.13 0.50
C TRP A 215 -0.99 -15.86 -0.45
N HIS A 216 0.01 -16.60 0.09
CA HIS A 216 0.95 -17.37 -0.75
C HIS A 216 0.19 -18.38 -1.62
N ASP A 217 0.59 -18.52 -2.87
CA ASP A 217 -0.03 -19.36 -3.88
C ASP A 217 -1.50 -19.06 -4.23
N ASN A 218 -2.07 -17.92 -3.78
CA ASN A 218 -3.43 -17.51 -4.14
C ASN A 218 -3.64 -17.34 -5.64
N HIS A 219 -2.57 -17.16 -6.44
CA HIS A 219 -2.65 -17.12 -7.90
C HIS A 219 -3.13 -18.46 -8.50
N LEU A 220 -2.97 -19.58 -7.79
CA LEU A 220 -3.49 -20.89 -8.22
C LEU A 220 -5.01 -21.00 -7.99
N MET A 221 -5.58 -20.13 -7.16
CA MET A 221 -7.00 -20.15 -6.85
C MET A 221 -7.81 -19.45 -7.95
N LYS A 222 -9.10 -19.80 -8.01
CA LYS A 222 -10.06 -19.17 -8.94
C LYS A 222 -10.35 -17.72 -8.59
N TYR A 223 -10.28 -17.36 -7.30
CA TYR A 223 -10.55 -16.05 -6.71
C TYR A 223 -9.49 -15.74 -5.65
N CYS A 224 -9.51 -14.55 -5.10
CA CYS A 224 -8.67 -14.08 -4.00
C CYS A 224 -7.29 -13.54 -4.39
N TYR A 225 -6.76 -13.81 -5.58
CA TYR A 225 -5.49 -13.24 -6.02
C TYR A 225 -5.65 -11.77 -6.44
N ARG A 226 -4.73 -10.90 -6.00
CA ARG A 226 -4.77 -9.45 -6.25
C ARG A 226 -3.46 -8.88 -6.80
N GLY A 227 -2.44 -9.69 -6.88
CA GLY A 227 -1.05 -9.35 -7.16
C GLY A 227 -0.17 -9.68 -5.95
N TYR A 228 1.12 -9.91 -6.21
CA TYR A 228 2.13 -10.08 -5.18
C TYR A 228 3.09 -8.90 -5.24
N TRP A 229 2.89 -7.92 -4.37
CA TRP A 229 3.63 -6.66 -4.41
C TRP A 229 4.33 -6.40 -3.08
N ALA A 230 5.66 -6.35 -3.11
CA ALA A 230 6.51 -6.05 -1.97
C ALA A 230 6.55 -4.52 -1.73
N TRP A 231 5.41 -3.98 -1.23
CA TRP A 231 5.25 -2.53 -1.00
C TRP A 231 6.31 -1.97 -0.06
N GLU A 232 6.64 -2.71 0.99
CA GLU A 232 7.62 -2.33 1.99
C GLU A 232 9.04 -2.24 1.42
N VAL A 233 9.38 -3.13 0.50
CA VAL A 233 10.69 -3.13 -0.19
C VAL A 233 10.83 -1.90 -1.07
N ALA A 234 9.78 -1.60 -1.83
CA ALA A 234 9.73 -0.42 -2.69
C ALA A 234 9.74 0.89 -1.89
N ALA A 235 9.04 0.93 -0.75
CA ALA A 235 9.04 2.09 0.14
C ALA A 235 10.44 2.35 0.71
N VAL A 236 11.17 1.30 1.15
CA VAL A 236 12.56 1.42 1.60
C VAL A 236 13.47 1.91 0.48
N ALA A 237 13.37 1.34 -0.72
CA ALA A 237 14.17 1.75 -1.87
C ALA A 237 13.95 3.24 -2.20
N LYS A 238 12.69 3.68 -2.20
CA LYS A 238 12.31 5.09 -2.44
C LYS A 238 12.89 6.04 -1.39
N ILE A 239 12.78 5.70 -0.10
CA ILE A 239 13.29 6.52 1.01
C ILE A 239 14.81 6.65 0.93
N MET A 240 15.50 5.56 0.64
CA MET A 240 16.96 5.52 0.60
C MET A 240 17.55 5.95 -0.75
N HIS A 241 16.70 6.28 -1.74
CA HIS A 241 17.10 6.64 -3.09
C HIS A 241 18.02 5.59 -3.73
N ILE A 242 17.72 4.30 -3.53
CA ILE A 242 18.49 3.20 -4.11
C ILE A 242 18.18 3.12 -5.60
N ASP A 243 19.21 2.92 -6.43
CA ASP A 243 19.01 2.60 -7.85
C ASP A 243 18.38 1.22 -7.97
N ASP A 244 17.10 1.21 -8.34
CA ASP A 244 16.25 0.02 -8.50
C ASP A 244 15.97 -0.31 -9.98
N SER A 245 16.74 0.30 -10.91
CA SER A 245 16.52 0.17 -12.35
C SER A 245 16.51 -1.27 -12.85
N ASP A 246 17.30 -2.16 -12.23
CA ASP A 246 17.39 -3.58 -12.55
C ASP A 246 16.17 -4.39 -12.05
N LEU A 247 15.33 -3.78 -11.20
CA LEU A 247 14.11 -4.39 -10.67
C LEU A 247 12.85 -4.07 -11.48
N ARG A 248 12.95 -3.32 -12.58
CA ARG A 248 11.82 -2.93 -13.43
C ARG A 248 10.91 -4.09 -13.83
N ASP A 249 11.50 -5.23 -14.17
CA ASP A 249 10.80 -6.42 -14.63
C ASP A 249 10.61 -7.49 -13.54
N ASN A 250 11.00 -7.21 -12.30
CA ASN A 250 10.80 -8.14 -11.19
C ASN A 250 9.30 -8.31 -10.90
N PRO A 251 8.78 -9.55 -10.84
CA PRO A 251 7.34 -9.81 -10.72
C PRO A 251 6.74 -9.42 -9.37
N PHE A 252 7.55 -9.15 -8.36
CA PHE A 252 7.13 -8.82 -7.01
C PHE A 252 7.45 -7.36 -6.62
N TYR A 253 8.30 -6.70 -7.40
CA TYR A 253 8.72 -5.34 -7.11
C TYR A 253 7.81 -4.33 -7.82
N PRO A 254 7.13 -3.45 -7.09
CA PRO A 254 6.20 -2.49 -7.70
C PRO A 254 6.95 -1.26 -8.25
N TYR A 255 7.81 -1.47 -9.26
CA TYR A 255 8.68 -0.46 -9.86
C TYR A 255 7.93 0.83 -10.24
N ASP A 256 6.82 0.70 -10.95
CA ASP A 256 6.04 1.86 -11.37
C ASP A 256 5.52 2.70 -10.19
N MET A 257 5.26 2.06 -9.03
CA MET A 257 4.79 2.76 -7.83
C MET A 257 5.88 3.64 -7.21
N VAL A 258 7.15 3.30 -7.41
CA VAL A 258 8.29 4.14 -7.00
C VAL A 258 8.41 5.37 -7.90
N HIS A 259 8.26 5.18 -9.23
CA HIS A 259 8.65 6.14 -10.28
C HIS A 259 7.49 6.89 -10.95
N TRP A 260 6.25 6.72 -10.51
CA TRP A 260 5.08 7.27 -11.21
C TRP A 260 5.06 8.79 -11.35
N LYS A 261 5.73 9.52 -10.46
CA LYS A 261 5.84 10.99 -10.55
C LYS A 261 6.93 11.46 -11.51
N ASP A 262 7.94 10.66 -11.76
CA ASP A 262 9.05 11.02 -12.66
C ASP A 262 8.53 11.22 -14.09
N ASN A 263 7.52 10.44 -14.48
CA ASN A 263 6.87 10.52 -15.78
C ASN A 263 5.94 11.74 -15.95
N VAL A 264 5.39 12.28 -14.85
CA VAL A 264 4.49 13.45 -14.89
C VAL A 264 5.25 14.75 -15.16
N THR A 265 6.48 14.85 -14.67
CA THR A 265 7.35 16.02 -14.88
C THR A 265 7.87 16.12 -16.31
N THR A 266 8.07 15.00 -17.00
CA THR A 266 8.56 14.97 -18.40
C THR A 266 7.48 15.38 -19.41
N GLU A 267 6.23 15.06 -19.19
CA GLU A 267 5.13 15.50 -20.08
C GLU A 267 4.81 17.00 -19.94
N GLY A 268 5.00 17.58 -18.77
CA GLY A 268 4.79 19.02 -18.53
C GLY A 268 5.78 19.95 -19.21
N HIS A 269 6.98 19.45 -19.56
CA HIS A 269 8.02 20.26 -20.22
C HIS A 269 7.95 20.22 -21.77
N GLN A 270 7.24 19.27 -22.35
CA GLN A 270 7.09 19.19 -23.81
C GLN A 270 5.96 20.09 -24.39
N HIS A 271 5.05 20.60 -23.58
CA HIS A 271 3.96 21.47 -24.05
C HIS A 271 4.30 22.96 -24.09
N ASN A 272 5.46 23.40 -23.58
CA ASN A 272 5.85 24.83 -23.58
C ASN A 272 6.88 25.24 -24.65
N SER A 273 7.23 24.37 -25.59
CA SER A 273 8.22 24.68 -26.62
C SER A 273 7.65 25.00 -28.01
N TYR A 274 6.32 25.14 -28.16
CA TYR A 274 5.69 25.57 -29.41
C TYR A 274 4.83 26.81 -29.22
N SER A 275 5.44 27.91 -28.86
CA SER A 275 4.86 29.24 -29.04
C SER A 275 5.97 30.28 -29.07
N ARG A 276 6.58 30.45 -30.22
CA ARG A 276 7.18 31.71 -30.69
C ARG A 276 7.13 31.73 -32.22
#